data_3d63cf26ab8cb7aef25273021cc0438e
#
_entry.id   3d63cf26ab8cb7aef25273021cc0438e
#
_cell.length_a   1.000
_cell.length_b   1.000
_cell.length_c   1.000
_cell.angle_alpha   90.00
_cell.angle_beta   90.00
_cell.angle_gamma   90.00
#
_symmetry.space_group_name_H-M   'P 1'
#
loop_
_entity.id
_entity.type
_entity.pdbx_description
1 polymer ?
#
loop_
_entity_poly.entity_id
_entity_poly.type
_entity_poly.pdbx_seq_one_letter_code
_entity_poly.pdbx_strand_id
1 'polypeptide(L)'
;MIPTEPTWRSYIAETTQPIFSPQQCQMVIDKGMSLKKETASVGMGNPKGSGVDPEKRVTTISWIPFKEMPEMYRDIETTMLKANGNHFGFDDMRLTEPAQFTHYLTGGFYDWHMDNDVMGKHQPPVRKISMTLLLSDPSTFEGGELEFMSKGK
;
A
#
# COMPACT_ATOMS: atom_id res chain seq x y z
N MET A 1 17.51 32.35 -9.05
CA MET A 1 16.14 31.84 -8.79
C MET A 1 16.30 30.40 -8.33
N ILE A 2 15.82 30.08 -7.14
CA ILE A 2 15.86 28.72 -6.62
C ILE A 2 14.62 28.01 -7.16
N PRO A 3 14.75 26.82 -7.80
CA PRO A 3 13.59 26.05 -8.24
C PRO A 3 12.68 25.78 -7.06
N THR A 4 11.39 25.94 -7.21
CA THR A 4 10.39 25.69 -6.18
C THR A 4 10.20 24.21 -5.89
N GLU A 5 10.60 23.33 -6.83
CA GLU A 5 10.53 21.89 -6.67
C GLU A 5 11.86 21.23 -7.06
N PRO A 6 12.34 20.29 -6.23
CA PRO A 6 13.51 19.51 -6.57
C PRO A 6 13.25 18.64 -7.81
N THR A 7 14.20 18.61 -8.74
CA THR A 7 14.12 17.79 -9.96
C THR A 7 14.22 16.27 -9.70
N TRP A 8 14.64 15.87 -8.50
CA TRP A 8 14.80 14.48 -8.09
C TRP A 8 13.51 13.85 -7.52
N ARG A 9 12.45 14.63 -7.29
CA ARG A 9 11.17 14.09 -6.79
C ARG A 9 10.53 13.15 -7.80
N SER A 10 10.05 12.04 -7.30
CA SER A 10 9.31 11.01 -8.06
C SER A 10 7.89 10.87 -7.55
N TYR A 11 7.00 10.38 -8.40
CA TYR A 11 5.66 9.96 -7.98
C TYR A 11 5.62 8.49 -7.58
N ILE A 12 6.56 7.70 -8.10
CA ILE A 12 6.68 6.26 -7.87
C ILE A 12 8.15 5.96 -7.59
N ALA A 13 8.40 5.13 -6.60
CA ALA A 13 9.71 4.56 -6.31
C ALA A 13 9.55 3.05 -6.14
N GLU A 14 10.41 2.29 -6.78
CA GLU A 14 10.44 0.84 -6.71
C GLU A 14 11.76 0.38 -6.09
N THR A 15 11.71 -0.62 -5.22
CA THR A 15 12.93 -1.19 -4.64
C THR A 15 13.60 -2.11 -5.64
N THR A 16 14.92 -1.99 -5.79
CA THR A 16 15.72 -2.87 -6.66
C THR A 16 16.13 -4.17 -5.98
N GLN A 17 15.90 -4.26 -4.67
CA GLN A 17 16.16 -5.46 -3.88
C GLN A 17 14.98 -5.72 -2.94
N PRO A 18 14.69 -7.00 -2.64
CA PRO A 18 13.64 -7.33 -1.69
C PRO A 18 13.90 -6.72 -0.30
N ILE A 19 12.84 -6.24 0.33
CA ILE A 19 12.89 -5.73 1.72
C ILE A 19 12.91 -6.92 2.71
N PHE A 20 12.17 -7.96 2.37
CA PHE A 20 12.02 -9.17 3.18
C PHE A 20 12.65 -10.38 2.48
N SER A 21 13.25 -11.25 3.26
CA SER A 21 13.61 -12.59 2.80
C SER A 21 12.34 -13.42 2.53
N PRO A 22 12.42 -14.51 1.74
CA PRO A 22 11.28 -15.40 1.54
C PRO A 22 10.66 -15.93 2.83
N GLN A 23 11.49 -16.18 3.85
CA GLN A 23 11.02 -16.62 5.18
C GLN A 23 10.22 -15.51 5.89
N GLN A 24 10.69 -14.27 5.82
CA GLN A 24 9.96 -13.13 6.39
C GLN A 24 8.64 -12.89 5.63
N CYS A 25 8.63 -13.00 4.31
CA CYS A 25 7.40 -12.94 3.52
C CYS A 25 6.39 -14.01 3.98
N GLN A 26 6.84 -15.27 4.16
CA GLN A 26 5.98 -16.35 4.64
C GLN A 26 5.43 -16.07 6.04
N MET A 27 6.25 -15.54 6.95
CA MET A 27 5.79 -15.16 8.29
C MET A 27 4.70 -14.10 8.25
N VAL A 28 4.81 -13.11 7.34
CA VAL A 28 3.78 -12.07 7.15
C VAL A 28 2.51 -12.68 6.58
N ILE A 29 2.63 -13.58 5.58
CA ILE A 29 1.50 -14.30 4.98
C ILE A 29 0.77 -15.11 6.05
N ASP A 30 1.49 -15.94 6.82
CA ASP A 30 0.91 -16.78 7.86
C ASP A 30 0.18 -15.93 8.90
N LYS A 31 0.79 -14.81 9.32
CA LYS A 31 0.15 -13.86 10.24
C LYS A 31 -1.13 -13.28 9.64
N GLY A 32 -1.06 -12.71 8.44
CA GLY A 32 -2.21 -12.10 7.77
C GLY A 32 -3.36 -13.10 7.57
N MET A 33 -3.03 -14.34 7.20
CA MET A 33 -4.01 -15.42 7.01
C MET A 33 -4.64 -15.90 8.33
N SER A 34 -3.95 -15.78 9.46
CA SER A 34 -4.46 -16.17 10.78
C SER A 34 -5.40 -15.16 11.41
N LEU A 35 -5.40 -13.92 10.92
CA LEU A 35 -6.23 -12.85 11.46
C LEU A 35 -7.66 -12.90 10.91
N LYS A 36 -8.58 -12.18 11.58
CA LYS A 36 -9.96 -12.05 11.12
C LYS A 36 -9.98 -11.44 9.73
N LYS A 37 -10.57 -12.17 8.79
CA LYS A 37 -10.76 -11.70 7.41
C LYS A 37 -12.03 -10.89 7.28
N GLU A 38 -11.94 -9.86 6.44
CA GLU A 38 -13.06 -9.00 6.07
C GLU A 38 -13.12 -8.91 4.54
N THR A 39 -14.33 -8.78 3.99
CA THR A 39 -14.47 -8.38 2.59
C THR A 39 -14.02 -6.95 2.46
N ALA A 40 -13.10 -6.70 1.52
CA ALA A 40 -12.58 -5.36 1.34
C ALA A 40 -13.67 -4.40 0.88
N SER A 41 -13.72 -3.24 1.51
CA SER A 41 -14.57 -2.13 1.10
C SER A 41 -13.82 -1.16 0.18
N VAL A 42 -14.56 -0.33 -0.51
CA VAL A 42 -14.06 0.84 -1.24
C VAL A 42 -14.34 2.11 -0.43
N GLY A 43 -13.47 3.12 -0.61
CA GLY A 43 -13.58 4.38 0.12
C GLY A 43 -14.72 5.28 -0.35
N MET A 44 -14.90 6.42 0.32
CA MET A 44 -15.97 7.40 0.06
C MET A 44 -15.89 8.09 -1.32
N GLY A 45 -14.78 7.97 -2.03
CA GLY A 45 -14.64 8.46 -3.41
C GLY A 45 -15.41 7.63 -4.46
N ASN A 46 -15.97 6.50 -4.08
CA ASN A 46 -16.84 5.72 -4.95
C ASN A 46 -18.20 6.42 -5.11
N PRO A 47 -18.72 6.60 -6.35
CA PRO A 47 -20.04 7.18 -6.62
C PRO A 47 -21.20 6.50 -5.89
N LYS A 48 -21.05 5.22 -5.55
CA LYS A 48 -22.03 4.43 -4.78
C LYS A 48 -21.87 4.59 -3.25
N GLY A 49 -20.93 5.43 -2.79
CA GLY A 49 -20.58 5.60 -1.38
C GLY A 49 -19.53 4.60 -0.89
N SER A 50 -19.16 4.70 0.40
CA SER A 50 -18.26 3.74 1.03
C SER A 50 -18.96 2.42 1.30
N GLY A 51 -18.26 1.31 1.14
CA GLY A 51 -18.80 -0.04 1.43
C GLY A 51 -18.25 -1.11 0.50
N VAL A 52 -18.85 -2.28 0.54
CA VAL A 52 -18.47 -3.38 -0.36
C VAL A 52 -19.08 -3.12 -1.75
N ASP A 53 -18.24 -3.05 -2.76
CA ASP A 53 -18.63 -2.91 -4.16
C ASP A 53 -17.86 -3.96 -5.00
N PRO A 54 -18.50 -5.08 -5.36
CA PRO A 54 -17.86 -6.16 -6.11
C PRO A 54 -17.55 -5.81 -7.57
N GLU A 55 -18.07 -4.69 -8.09
CA GLU A 55 -17.69 -4.17 -9.41
C GLU A 55 -16.38 -3.38 -9.36
N LYS A 56 -15.91 -3.00 -8.15
CA LYS A 56 -14.71 -2.22 -7.93
C LYS A 56 -13.61 -2.99 -7.23
N ARG A 57 -13.97 -3.90 -6.33
CA ARG A 57 -13.00 -4.64 -5.54
C ARG A 57 -13.50 -6.01 -5.14
N VAL A 58 -12.76 -7.04 -5.52
CA VAL A 58 -13.00 -8.44 -5.13
C VAL A 58 -11.74 -8.98 -4.46
N THR A 59 -11.70 -8.90 -3.14
CA THR A 59 -10.58 -9.40 -2.33
C THR A 59 -10.98 -9.50 -0.85
N THR A 60 -10.22 -10.26 -0.09
CA THR A 60 -10.31 -10.28 1.37
C THR A 60 -9.11 -9.57 1.98
N ILE A 61 -9.35 -8.92 3.10
CA ILE A 61 -8.31 -8.21 3.85
C ILE A 61 -8.30 -8.65 5.30
N SER A 62 -7.15 -8.47 5.93
CA SER A 62 -7.01 -8.44 7.38
C SER A 62 -6.03 -7.33 7.77
N TRP A 63 -6.13 -6.87 9.00
CA TRP A 63 -5.27 -5.80 9.49
C TRP A 63 -4.27 -6.38 10.49
N ILE A 64 -2.99 -6.23 10.21
CA ILE A 64 -1.91 -6.70 11.09
C ILE A 64 -1.62 -5.61 12.13
N PRO A 65 -1.95 -5.81 13.42
CA PRO A 65 -1.67 -4.79 14.43
C PRO A 65 -0.16 -4.56 14.61
N PHE A 66 0.25 -3.33 14.90
CA PHE A 66 1.67 -2.97 15.11
C PHE A 66 2.39 -3.89 16.11
N LYS A 67 1.70 -4.24 17.21
CA LYS A 67 2.26 -5.09 18.28
C LYS A 67 2.48 -6.53 17.86
N GLU A 68 1.83 -7.01 16.81
CA GLU A 68 1.90 -8.42 16.39
C GLU A 68 3.16 -8.71 15.57
N MET A 69 3.71 -7.71 14.87
CA MET A 69 4.89 -7.84 14.02
C MET A 69 5.79 -6.59 14.07
N PRO A 70 6.36 -6.25 15.24
CA PRO A 70 7.10 -5.00 15.40
C PRO A 70 8.36 -4.92 14.52
N GLU A 71 9.02 -6.04 14.23
CA GLU A 71 10.19 -6.08 13.35
C GLU A 71 9.82 -5.76 11.90
N MET A 72 8.71 -6.33 11.39
CA MET A 72 8.17 -6.00 10.07
C MET A 72 7.93 -4.49 9.95
N TYR A 73 7.29 -3.89 10.95
CA TYR A 73 6.98 -2.46 10.92
C TYR A 73 8.23 -1.58 10.98
N ARG A 74 9.25 -1.97 11.74
CA ARG A 74 10.53 -1.28 11.75
C ARG A 74 11.18 -1.27 10.35
N ASP A 75 11.15 -2.41 9.66
CA ASP A 75 11.76 -2.55 8.34
C ASP A 75 10.96 -1.78 7.27
N ILE A 76 9.62 -1.80 7.34
CA ILE A 76 8.73 -0.99 6.51
C ILE A 76 9.00 0.50 6.72
N GLU A 77 8.97 0.96 7.97
CA GLU A 77 9.18 2.38 8.30
C GLU A 77 10.56 2.86 7.85
N THR A 78 11.60 2.07 8.10
CA THR A 78 12.96 2.36 7.65
C THR A 78 13.02 2.52 6.14
N THR A 79 12.37 1.63 5.40
CA THR A 79 12.33 1.67 3.94
C THR A 79 11.54 2.86 3.42
N MET A 80 10.39 3.14 4.01
CA MET A 80 9.56 4.30 3.63
C MET A 80 10.27 5.63 3.90
N LEU A 81 10.93 5.77 5.05
CA LEU A 81 11.70 6.99 5.38
C LEU A 81 12.87 7.18 4.43
N LYS A 82 13.59 6.10 4.08
CA LYS A 82 14.67 6.13 3.09
C LYS A 82 14.14 6.50 1.69
N ALA A 83 13.05 5.90 1.25
CA ALA A 83 12.42 6.24 -0.02
C ALA A 83 11.92 7.69 -0.03
N ASN A 84 11.34 8.15 1.07
CA ASN A 84 10.91 9.54 1.21
C ASN A 84 12.10 10.51 1.07
N GLY A 85 13.19 10.28 1.77
CA GLY A 85 14.39 11.13 1.67
C GLY A 85 15.00 11.15 0.26
N ASN A 86 14.95 10.03 -0.46
CA ASN A 86 15.56 9.90 -1.78
C ASN A 86 14.64 10.35 -2.93
N HIS A 87 13.31 10.25 -2.79
CA HIS A 87 12.40 10.36 -3.93
C HIS A 87 11.23 11.33 -3.72
N PHE A 88 10.71 11.48 -2.50
CA PHE A 88 9.46 12.23 -2.28
C PHE A 88 9.67 13.54 -1.51
N GLY A 89 10.50 13.56 -0.48
CA GLY A 89 10.90 14.76 0.25
C GLY A 89 9.79 15.40 1.09
N PHE A 90 8.93 14.60 1.71
CA PHE A 90 7.96 15.10 2.69
C PHE A 90 8.60 15.22 4.06
N ASP A 91 8.19 16.25 4.83
CA ASP A 91 8.60 16.42 6.21
C ASP A 91 7.72 15.61 7.17
N ASP A 92 8.23 15.30 8.36
CA ASP A 92 7.52 14.68 9.49
C ASP A 92 6.78 13.37 9.16
N MET A 93 7.37 12.55 8.30
CA MET A 93 6.80 11.26 7.90
C MET A 93 6.90 10.21 9.00
N ARG A 94 5.79 9.49 9.22
CA ARG A 94 5.72 8.35 10.15
C ARG A 94 4.63 7.37 9.72
N LEU A 95 4.76 6.13 10.16
CA LEU A 95 3.68 5.16 10.03
C LEU A 95 2.53 5.50 10.97
N THR A 96 1.32 5.61 10.44
CA THR A 96 0.12 5.95 11.21
C THR A 96 -0.96 4.89 11.14
N GLU A 97 -0.86 3.96 10.19
CA GLU A 97 -1.87 2.94 9.93
C GLU A 97 -1.27 1.54 10.01
N PRO A 98 -1.98 0.55 10.58
CA PRO A 98 -1.60 -0.85 10.47
C PRO A 98 -1.54 -1.30 9.00
N ALA A 99 -0.71 -2.29 8.72
CA ALA A 99 -0.63 -2.88 7.39
C ALA A 99 -1.92 -3.64 7.07
N GLN A 100 -2.49 -3.34 5.92
CA GLN A 100 -3.56 -4.13 5.33
C GLN A 100 -2.94 -5.32 4.59
N PHE A 101 -3.13 -6.51 5.13
CA PHE A 101 -2.82 -7.74 4.42
C PHE A 101 -3.96 -8.03 3.44
N THR A 102 -3.65 -8.07 2.15
CA THR A 102 -4.64 -8.25 1.10
C THR A 102 -4.43 -9.59 0.42
N HIS A 103 -5.49 -10.39 0.33
CA HIS A 103 -5.45 -11.71 -0.28
C HIS A 103 -6.39 -11.78 -1.48
N TYR A 104 -5.79 -11.87 -2.66
CA TYR A 104 -6.50 -12.07 -3.93
C TYR A 104 -6.57 -13.56 -4.25
N LEU A 105 -7.74 -14.05 -4.59
CA LEU A 105 -7.97 -15.35 -5.22
C LEU A 105 -8.05 -15.17 -6.74
N THR A 106 -8.09 -16.29 -7.46
CA THR A 106 -8.31 -16.27 -8.91
C THR A 106 -9.53 -15.43 -9.27
N GLY A 107 -9.35 -14.47 -10.17
CA GLY A 107 -10.39 -13.51 -10.56
C GLY A 107 -10.59 -12.35 -9.58
N GLY A 108 -9.81 -12.29 -8.50
CA GLY A 108 -9.82 -11.14 -7.59
C GLY A 108 -9.13 -9.92 -8.20
N PHE A 109 -9.64 -8.74 -7.91
CA PHE A 109 -9.11 -7.49 -8.44
C PHE A 109 -9.43 -6.30 -7.54
N TYR A 110 -8.76 -5.20 -7.80
CA TYR A 110 -9.11 -3.87 -7.32
C TYR A 110 -8.96 -2.88 -8.48
N ASP A 111 -10.06 -2.28 -8.89
CA ASP A 111 -10.12 -1.34 -10.00
C ASP A 111 -9.38 -0.02 -9.67
N TRP A 112 -9.20 0.81 -10.69
CA TRP A 112 -8.56 2.13 -10.58
C TRP A 112 -9.12 2.95 -9.43
N HIS A 113 -8.25 3.39 -8.54
CA HIS A 113 -8.59 4.17 -7.37
C HIS A 113 -7.44 5.10 -6.97
N MET A 114 -7.72 6.00 -6.06
CA MET A 114 -6.71 6.80 -5.38
C MET A 114 -6.64 6.38 -3.92
N ASP A 115 -5.43 6.20 -3.42
CA ASP A 115 -5.18 5.83 -2.02
C ASP A 115 -5.45 6.97 -1.04
N ASN A 116 -5.61 8.18 -1.54
CA ASN A 116 -5.93 9.35 -0.74
C ASN A 116 -7.37 9.77 -0.98
N ASP A 117 -8.11 10.06 0.09
CA ASP A 117 -9.45 10.64 0.00
C ASP A 117 -9.35 12.13 -0.38
N VAL A 118 -9.39 12.40 -1.70
CA VAL A 118 -9.34 13.77 -2.24
C VAL A 118 -10.64 14.54 -2.02
N MET A 119 -11.73 13.84 -1.71
CA MET A 119 -13.08 14.43 -1.54
C MET A 119 -13.46 14.60 -0.07
N GLY A 120 -12.69 14.00 0.83
CA GLY A 120 -12.93 14.04 2.27
C GLY A 120 -12.41 15.30 2.96
N LYS A 121 -12.82 15.48 4.20
CA LYS A 121 -12.22 16.48 5.07
C LYS A 121 -10.79 16.05 5.38
N HIS A 122 -9.83 16.78 4.85
CA HIS A 122 -8.40 16.56 5.10
C HIS A 122 -8.06 16.81 6.58
N GLN A 123 -8.46 15.90 7.43
CA GLN A 123 -8.08 15.91 8.83
C GLN A 123 -6.75 15.16 8.98
N PRO A 124 -5.77 15.69 9.68
CA PRO A 124 -4.54 14.96 10.00
C PRO A 124 -4.84 13.67 10.79
N PRO A 125 -4.06 12.60 10.56
CA PRO A 125 -2.95 12.47 9.60
C PRO A 125 -3.43 12.30 8.15
N VAL A 126 -2.74 12.95 7.21
CA VAL A 126 -3.02 12.82 5.77
C VAL A 126 -2.00 11.87 5.15
N ARG A 127 -2.47 10.83 4.48
CA ARG A 127 -1.61 9.88 3.75
C ARG A 127 -0.87 10.59 2.63
N LYS A 128 0.46 10.55 2.67
CA LYS A 128 1.35 11.15 1.66
C LYS A 128 2.05 10.10 0.81
N ILE A 129 2.34 8.95 1.39
CA ILE A 129 2.97 7.82 0.72
C ILE A 129 2.14 6.58 1.01
N SER A 130 1.84 5.81 -0.02
CA SER A 130 1.35 4.44 0.09
C SER A 130 2.47 3.49 -0.33
N MET A 131 2.54 2.34 0.32
CA MET A 131 3.52 1.30 0.03
C MET A 131 2.80 -0.03 -0.17
N THR A 132 3.09 -0.65 -1.29
CA THR A 132 2.65 -2.02 -1.59
C THR A 132 3.85 -2.96 -1.53
N LEU A 133 3.68 -4.08 -0.84
CA LEU A 133 4.67 -5.14 -0.71
C LEU A 133 4.10 -6.42 -1.32
N LEU A 134 4.75 -6.91 -2.37
CA LEU A 134 4.45 -8.23 -2.92
C LEU A 134 5.12 -9.28 -2.01
N LEU A 135 4.29 -10.12 -1.39
CA LEU A 135 4.76 -11.16 -0.48
C LEU A 135 4.82 -12.55 -1.13
N SER A 136 3.94 -12.80 -2.11
CA SER A 136 3.92 -14.07 -2.84
C SER A 136 5.09 -14.17 -3.80
N ASP A 137 5.62 -15.38 -3.98
CA ASP A 137 6.61 -15.64 -5.02
C ASP A 137 5.98 -15.41 -6.40
N PRO A 138 6.52 -14.52 -7.25
CA PRO A 138 5.96 -14.20 -8.57
C PRO A 138 5.83 -15.42 -9.49
N SER A 139 6.59 -16.49 -9.26
CA SER A 139 6.50 -17.73 -10.05
C SER A 139 5.26 -18.57 -9.73
N THR A 140 4.51 -18.23 -8.67
CA THR A 140 3.37 -19.02 -8.20
C THR A 140 2.01 -18.53 -8.67
N PHE A 141 1.95 -17.43 -9.43
CA PHE A 141 0.71 -16.86 -9.95
C PHE A 141 0.93 -16.16 -11.29
N GLU A 142 -0.16 -15.91 -12.01
CA GLU A 142 -0.20 -15.11 -13.24
C GLU A 142 -1.17 -13.95 -13.07
N GLY A 143 -0.89 -12.81 -13.69
CA GLY A 143 -1.68 -11.59 -13.54
C GLY A 143 -1.42 -10.89 -12.20
N GLY A 144 -2.35 -10.06 -11.75
CA GLY A 144 -2.24 -9.33 -10.50
C GLY A 144 -1.27 -8.14 -10.57
N GLU A 145 -1.09 -7.59 -11.75
CA GLU A 145 -0.23 -6.44 -12.00
C GLU A 145 -0.72 -5.22 -11.21
N LEU A 146 0.22 -4.50 -10.61
CA LEU A 146 -0.02 -3.19 -10.04
C LEU A 146 0.25 -2.14 -11.10
N GLU A 147 -0.80 -1.47 -11.56
CA GLU A 147 -0.71 -0.47 -12.61
C GLU A 147 -0.83 0.95 -12.05
N PHE A 148 -0.09 1.88 -12.65
CA PHE A 148 -0.17 3.30 -12.32
C PHE A 148 -0.60 4.11 -13.53
N MET A 149 -1.63 4.94 -13.34
CA MET A 149 -2.05 5.87 -14.37
C MET A 149 -1.13 7.08 -14.34
N SER A 150 -0.16 7.16 -15.27
CA SER A 150 0.59 8.37 -15.49
C SER A 150 -0.16 9.25 -16.50
N LYS A 151 -0.29 10.56 -16.21
CA LYS A 151 -0.62 11.51 -17.27
C LYS A 151 0.57 11.49 -18.22
N GLY A 152 0.39 10.89 -19.40
CA GLY A 152 1.36 10.98 -20.48
C GLY A 152 1.71 12.45 -20.74
N LYS A 153 3.01 12.70 -20.94
CA LYS A 153 3.47 13.98 -21.50
C LYS A 153 2.98 14.13 -22.91
#